data_bf13a78ef84e3a1521e97239df787e8f
#
_entry.id   bf13a78ef84e3a1521e97239df787e8f
#
_cell.length_a   1.000
_cell.length_b   1.000
_cell.length_c   1.000
_cell.angle_alpha   90.00
_cell.angle_beta   90.00
_cell.angle_gamma   90.00
#
_symmetry.space_group_name_H-M   'P 1'
#
loop_
_entity.id
_entity.type
_entity.pdbx_description
1 polymer ?
#
loop_
_entity_poly.entity_id
_entity_poly.type
_entity_poly.pdbx_seq_one_letter_code
_entity_poly.pdbx_strand_id
1 'polypeptide(L)'
;MFLFILPEFIFAQDIISSGQVHGDFQMDAQNYQPDKDLGITDSTINGKNLGMNAYMNLIYTNGNFTAGVRYETYMHPLGGFDKRYEGSGFPYRFLNYKKDELDITVGNFYEQFGSGLILRTYQEWNLGYDNSLDGIRVKYNPFKGVSIKGIIGTQRFYWDKYTPNSRGIVRGADAEFNLNDIIKGGENCKTKVILGGSFVSKYQKDDPTFKYELPENVAAFAGRINISRGGASLMSEYAYKINDPTAVNNYIYRDGQALLVSASYSQKGLGVTLTGKRIDNMSFKSSRTELNQSLDINFLPPISKQYSYALSAMYPYASQPNGEIGLEGTLDYFIGKGTLLGGKNGTNISLNYSKINAIDKSKINDTTKIDANGTKGYNSDFFTFGKDRYYEDFAFEITHKFGNNFKTVFSYMNVAYNIYVLQGHGDMVYANIGIADLTYKFNAKNSLRLEMQYLDTKQDFGNWTMAMLEYDIAPKWFFAVSDQFNTNMPEEKKETGGKELNYYNIATGYNLGTTRIALSYGRSREGLLCVGGICRQVPASSGFTLSISSSF
;
A
#
# COMPACT_ATOMS: atom_id res chain seq x y z
N MET A 1 -24.51 14.06 24.18
CA MET A 1 -24.45 13.17 25.34
C MET A 1 -24.76 11.76 24.85
N PHE A 2 -23.75 11.06 24.31
CA PHE A 2 -23.87 9.64 23.95
C PHE A 2 -23.39 8.84 25.16
N LEU A 3 -24.35 8.32 25.92
CA LEU A 3 -24.10 7.31 26.95
C LEU A 3 -23.63 6.03 26.22
N PHE A 4 -22.40 5.60 26.47
CA PHE A 4 -21.96 4.25 26.17
C PHE A 4 -22.73 3.27 27.07
N ILE A 5 -23.88 2.81 26.60
CA ILE A 5 -24.50 1.59 27.13
C ILE A 5 -23.70 0.45 26.48
N LEU A 6 -22.74 -0.11 27.20
CA LEU A 6 -22.25 -1.47 26.95
C LEU A 6 -23.42 -2.38 27.32
N PRO A 7 -24.16 -2.97 26.38
CA PRO A 7 -25.12 -3.99 26.75
C PRO A 7 -24.33 -5.19 27.21
N GLU A 8 -24.75 -5.76 28.29
CA GLU A 8 -24.34 -7.08 28.76
C GLU A 8 -24.64 -8.10 27.63
N PHE A 9 -23.67 -8.37 26.78
CA PHE A 9 -23.73 -9.42 25.76
C PHE A 9 -23.65 -10.85 26.34
N ILE A 10 -23.92 -11.00 27.65
CA ILE A 10 -23.90 -12.28 28.35
C ILE A 10 -25.06 -13.18 27.94
N PHE A 11 -26.15 -12.65 27.39
CA PHE A 11 -27.32 -13.45 26.99
C PHE A 11 -27.31 -13.99 25.54
N ALA A 12 -26.37 -13.55 24.71
CA ALA A 12 -26.27 -14.10 23.33
C ALA A 12 -25.49 -15.43 23.28
N GLN A 13 -24.74 -15.78 24.33
CA GLN A 13 -23.98 -17.04 24.39
C GLN A 13 -24.87 -18.29 24.54
N ASP A 14 -26.04 -18.19 25.15
CA ASP A 14 -26.92 -19.36 25.36
C ASP A 14 -27.72 -19.78 24.12
N ILE A 15 -27.89 -18.90 23.15
CA ILE A 15 -28.59 -19.24 21.88
C ILE A 15 -27.62 -19.78 20.83
N ILE A 16 -26.31 -19.53 20.97
CA ILE A 16 -25.27 -19.95 20.02
C ILE A 16 -24.30 -20.89 20.74
N SER A 17 -24.78 -22.02 21.19
CA SER A 17 -24.16 -22.89 22.21
C SER A 17 -22.81 -23.56 21.86
N SER A 18 -22.12 -23.19 20.77
CA SER A 18 -20.80 -23.75 20.40
C SER A 18 -19.91 -22.83 19.54
N GLY A 19 -20.33 -21.62 19.20
CA GLY A 19 -19.57 -20.71 18.34
C GLY A 19 -18.78 -19.66 19.13
N GLN A 20 -17.77 -19.09 18.49
CA GLN A 20 -16.98 -17.97 19.01
C GLN A 20 -17.28 -16.72 18.23
N VAL A 21 -17.49 -15.59 18.92
CA VAL A 21 -17.62 -14.26 18.33
C VAL A 21 -16.38 -13.47 18.69
N HIS A 22 -15.78 -12.82 17.70
CA HIS A 22 -14.72 -11.86 17.89
C HIS A 22 -14.88 -10.72 16.88
N GLY A 23 -14.24 -9.61 17.17
CA GLY A 23 -14.35 -8.46 16.30
C GLY A 23 -13.31 -7.40 16.60
N ASP A 24 -13.33 -6.38 15.77
CA ASP A 24 -12.53 -5.18 15.92
C ASP A 24 -13.34 -3.93 15.59
N PHE A 25 -12.93 -2.83 16.16
CA PHE A 25 -13.46 -1.50 15.94
C PHE A 25 -12.32 -0.52 15.72
N GLN A 26 -12.46 0.32 14.71
CA GLN A 26 -11.58 1.46 14.49
C GLN A 26 -12.42 2.69 14.17
N MET A 27 -12.03 3.84 14.74
CA MET A 27 -12.61 5.14 14.46
C MET A 27 -11.50 6.19 14.39
N ASP A 28 -11.49 6.95 13.31
CA ASP A 28 -10.65 8.13 13.15
C ASP A 28 -11.56 9.33 12.91
N ALA A 29 -11.44 10.36 13.76
CA ALA A 29 -12.22 11.58 13.69
C ALA A 29 -11.29 12.78 13.70
N GLN A 30 -11.60 13.80 12.90
CA GLN A 30 -10.85 15.04 12.84
C GLN A 30 -11.78 16.24 12.94
N ASN A 31 -11.51 17.12 13.90
CA ASN A 31 -12.14 18.42 14.01
C ASN A 31 -11.26 19.45 13.29
N TYR A 32 -11.69 19.88 12.12
CA TYR A 32 -10.99 20.86 11.29
C TYR A 32 -11.21 22.27 11.84
N GLN A 33 -10.12 23.03 11.98
CA GLN A 33 -10.12 24.41 12.42
C GLN A 33 -9.59 25.32 11.32
N PRO A 34 -10.14 26.54 11.17
CA PRO A 34 -9.61 27.54 10.26
C PRO A 34 -8.15 27.86 10.60
N ASP A 35 -7.33 27.96 9.56
CA ASP A 35 -5.92 28.33 9.68
C ASP A 35 -5.50 29.18 8.46
N LYS A 36 -5.35 30.49 8.70
CA LYS A 36 -5.07 31.45 7.62
C LYS A 36 -3.74 31.23 6.93
N ASP A 37 -2.75 30.69 7.66
CA ASP A 37 -1.42 30.42 7.08
C ASP A 37 -1.46 29.24 6.13
N LEU A 38 -2.27 28.23 6.43
CA LEU A 38 -2.53 27.08 5.56
C LEU A 38 -3.59 27.35 4.49
N GLY A 39 -4.17 28.56 4.45
CA GLY A 39 -5.27 28.88 3.53
C GLY A 39 -6.58 28.17 3.87
N ILE A 40 -6.71 27.61 5.08
CA ILE A 40 -7.92 26.93 5.54
C ILE A 40 -8.87 27.98 6.11
N THR A 41 -9.99 28.19 5.45
CA THR A 41 -11.02 29.17 5.84
C THR A 41 -12.32 28.47 6.21
N ASP A 42 -13.25 29.17 6.87
CA ASP A 42 -14.59 28.65 7.15
C ASP A 42 -15.31 28.24 5.86
N SER A 43 -15.06 28.92 4.74
CA SER A 43 -15.64 28.58 3.45
C SER A 43 -15.04 27.29 2.85
N THR A 44 -13.76 26.98 3.09
CA THR A 44 -13.14 25.71 2.65
C THR A 44 -13.61 24.53 3.50
N ILE A 45 -13.86 24.76 4.78
CA ILE A 45 -14.46 23.75 5.69
C ILE A 45 -15.95 23.59 5.37
N ASN A 46 -16.62 24.64 4.87
CA ASN A 46 -18.03 24.64 4.44
C ASN A 46 -18.99 24.05 5.50
N GLY A 47 -18.81 24.42 6.78
CA GLY A 47 -19.59 23.91 7.90
C GLY A 47 -19.36 22.45 8.27
N LYS A 48 -18.45 21.75 7.59
CA LYS A 48 -18.08 20.35 7.86
C LYS A 48 -16.85 20.27 8.76
N ASN A 49 -16.95 20.87 9.92
CA ASN A 49 -15.83 20.96 10.88
C ASN A 49 -15.43 19.60 11.48
N LEU A 50 -16.29 18.59 11.39
CA LEU A 50 -16.01 17.25 11.89
C LEU A 50 -16.08 16.23 10.75
N GLY A 51 -14.94 15.62 10.43
CA GLY A 51 -14.84 14.43 9.61
C GLY A 51 -14.68 13.19 10.46
N MET A 52 -15.26 12.05 10.04
CA MET A 52 -15.11 10.79 10.77
C MET A 52 -15.22 9.59 9.81
N ASN A 53 -14.29 8.65 9.95
CA ASN A 53 -14.35 7.32 9.35
C ASN A 53 -14.34 6.29 10.49
N ALA A 54 -15.30 5.35 10.49
CA ALA A 54 -15.34 4.29 11.48
C ALA A 54 -15.73 2.95 10.87
N TYR A 55 -15.18 1.88 11.42
CA TYR A 55 -15.29 0.51 10.96
C TYR A 55 -15.50 -0.43 12.13
N MET A 56 -16.41 -1.38 12.00
CA MET A 56 -16.62 -2.45 12.97
C MET A 56 -16.77 -3.78 12.23
N ASN A 57 -15.85 -4.70 12.48
CA ASN A 57 -15.91 -6.07 11.99
C ASN A 57 -16.44 -6.99 13.09
N LEU A 58 -17.36 -7.87 12.72
CA LEU A 58 -17.84 -8.96 13.56
C LEU A 58 -17.67 -10.27 12.81
N ILE A 59 -17.06 -11.26 13.45
CA ILE A 59 -16.80 -12.58 12.89
C ILE A 59 -17.34 -13.62 13.89
N TYR A 60 -18.15 -14.53 13.37
CA TYR A 60 -18.67 -15.69 14.08
C TYR A 60 -18.11 -16.95 13.46
N THR A 61 -17.56 -17.84 14.29
CA THR A 61 -17.03 -19.15 13.86
C THR A 61 -17.68 -20.27 14.65
N ASN A 62 -18.18 -21.29 13.93
CA ASN A 62 -18.74 -22.49 14.53
C ASN A 62 -18.37 -23.71 13.67
N GLY A 63 -17.51 -24.57 14.19
CA GLY A 63 -17.00 -25.74 13.47
C GLY A 63 -16.36 -25.37 12.14
N ASN A 64 -16.92 -25.86 11.04
CA ASN A 64 -16.43 -25.62 9.68
C ASN A 64 -16.96 -24.32 9.07
N PHE A 65 -17.84 -23.59 9.75
CA PHE A 65 -18.47 -22.37 9.23
C PHE A 65 -17.89 -21.12 9.89
N THR A 66 -17.65 -20.11 9.09
CA THR A 66 -17.31 -18.76 9.53
C THR A 66 -18.18 -17.76 8.79
N ALA A 67 -18.85 -16.88 9.51
CA ALA A 67 -19.61 -15.77 8.94
C ALA A 67 -19.01 -14.45 9.43
N GLY A 68 -18.98 -13.46 8.56
CA GLY A 68 -18.46 -12.15 8.93
C GLY A 68 -19.27 -11.03 8.34
N VAL A 69 -19.33 -9.92 9.06
CA VAL A 69 -19.98 -8.69 8.62
C VAL A 69 -19.16 -7.49 9.07
N ARG A 70 -19.07 -6.48 8.20
CA ARG A 70 -18.43 -5.21 8.50
C ARG A 70 -19.42 -4.06 8.34
N TYR A 71 -19.59 -3.28 9.40
CA TYR A 71 -20.28 -2.01 9.37
C TYR A 71 -19.26 -0.90 9.16
N GLU A 72 -19.55 0.01 8.25
CA GLU A 72 -18.73 1.20 8.00
C GLU A 72 -19.60 2.44 8.08
N THR A 73 -19.00 3.54 8.53
CA THR A 73 -19.62 4.86 8.49
C THR A 73 -18.57 5.92 8.18
N TYR A 74 -18.89 6.78 7.23
CA TYR A 74 -18.11 7.94 6.85
C TYR A 74 -19.01 9.18 6.99
N MET A 75 -18.86 9.86 8.10
CA MET A 75 -19.57 11.11 8.36
C MET A 75 -18.65 12.26 7.95
N HIS A 76 -18.88 12.83 6.75
CA HIS A 76 -17.92 13.68 6.08
C HIS A 76 -16.55 13.02 6.04
N PRO A 77 -16.27 12.19 5.03
CA PRO A 77 -15.02 11.43 4.93
C PRO A 77 -13.80 12.30 5.21
N LEU A 78 -12.83 11.76 5.96
CA LEU A 78 -11.60 12.47 6.29
C LEU A 78 -10.90 13.00 5.03
N GLY A 79 -10.16 14.10 5.18
CA GLY A 79 -9.47 14.77 4.08
C GLY A 79 -8.67 13.80 3.20
N GLY A 80 -8.85 13.88 1.88
CA GLY A 80 -8.24 13.00 0.89
C GLY A 80 -9.00 11.68 0.61
N PHE A 81 -9.99 11.31 1.41
CA PHE A 81 -10.90 10.22 1.04
C PHE A 81 -11.88 10.67 -0.04
N ASP A 82 -12.26 9.75 -0.92
CA ASP A 82 -13.26 10.05 -1.95
C ASP A 82 -14.62 10.34 -1.29
N LYS A 83 -15.26 11.45 -1.71
CA LYS A 83 -16.57 11.86 -1.19
C LYS A 83 -17.67 10.84 -1.45
N ARG A 84 -17.50 9.95 -2.43
CA ARG A 84 -18.43 8.85 -2.73
C ARG A 84 -18.57 7.86 -1.57
N TYR A 85 -17.64 7.87 -0.60
CA TYR A 85 -17.77 7.10 0.64
C TYR A 85 -18.76 7.70 1.64
N GLU A 86 -19.20 8.96 1.52
CA GLU A 86 -20.10 9.58 2.51
C GLU A 86 -21.36 8.74 2.69
N GLY A 87 -21.60 8.26 3.93
CA GLY A 87 -22.70 7.37 4.27
C GLY A 87 -22.34 6.30 5.28
N SER A 88 -23.24 5.35 5.46
CA SER A 88 -23.04 4.22 6.35
C SER A 88 -23.75 2.96 5.83
N GLY A 89 -23.27 1.78 6.25
CA GLY A 89 -23.89 0.51 5.85
C GLY A 89 -23.00 -0.71 6.08
N PHE A 90 -23.38 -1.83 5.47
CA PHE A 90 -22.69 -3.11 5.56
C PHE A 90 -22.10 -3.50 4.18
N PRO A 91 -21.01 -2.89 3.75
CA PRO A 91 -20.44 -3.12 2.42
C PRO A 91 -19.69 -4.43 2.29
N TYR A 92 -19.40 -5.10 3.40
CA TYR A 92 -18.63 -6.34 3.43
C TYR A 92 -19.36 -7.38 4.30
N ARG A 93 -19.69 -8.54 3.73
CA ARG A 93 -20.35 -9.64 4.37
C ARG A 93 -19.99 -10.95 3.68
N PHE A 94 -19.76 -12.01 4.44
CA PHE A 94 -19.42 -13.31 3.86
C PHE A 94 -19.88 -14.48 4.73
N LEU A 95 -20.02 -15.64 4.07
CA LEU A 95 -20.11 -16.93 4.68
C LEU A 95 -19.03 -17.83 4.09
N ASN A 96 -18.23 -18.45 4.94
CA ASN A 96 -17.19 -19.39 4.57
C ASN A 96 -17.50 -20.78 5.14
N TYR A 97 -17.29 -21.80 4.33
CA TYR A 97 -17.29 -23.19 4.72
C TYR A 97 -15.94 -23.79 4.40
N LYS A 98 -15.25 -24.33 5.43
CA LYS A 98 -13.94 -24.94 5.29
C LYS A 98 -13.95 -26.31 5.94
N LYS A 99 -13.72 -27.36 5.14
CA LYS A 99 -13.60 -28.73 5.61
C LYS A 99 -12.57 -29.46 4.77
N ASP A 100 -11.64 -30.12 5.44
CA ASP A 100 -10.56 -30.89 4.83
C ASP A 100 -9.83 -30.06 3.73
N GLU A 101 -9.85 -30.50 2.51
CA GLU A 101 -9.19 -29.89 1.36
C GLU A 101 -10.00 -28.78 0.69
N LEU A 102 -11.23 -28.56 1.11
CA LEU A 102 -12.19 -27.64 0.47
C LEU A 102 -12.43 -26.41 1.34
N ASP A 103 -12.33 -25.20 0.73
CA ASP A 103 -12.65 -23.91 1.33
C ASP A 103 -13.50 -23.09 0.33
N ILE A 104 -14.76 -22.84 0.68
CA ILE A 104 -15.70 -22.08 -0.15
C ILE A 104 -16.12 -20.84 0.59
N THR A 105 -16.03 -19.68 -0.06
CA THR A 105 -16.54 -18.40 0.46
C THR A 105 -17.60 -17.86 -0.49
N VAL A 106 -18.73 -17.42 0.06
CA VAL A 106 -19.81 -16.71 -0.65
C VAL A 106 -19.99 -15.33 -0.02
N GLY A 107 -20.18 -14.32 -0.84
CA GLY A 107 -20.20 -12.90 -0.45
C GLY A 107 -18.86 -12.23 -0.69
N ASN A 108 -18.46 -11.31 0.19
CA ASN A 108 -17.23 -10.56 0.00
C ASN A 108 -15.99 -11.37 0.40
N PHE A 109 -14.94 -11.25 -0.42
CA PHE A 109 -13.64 -11.86 -0.14
C PHE A 109 -12.50 -11.07 -0.77
N TYR A 110 -11.29 -11.31 -0.25
CA TYR A 110 -10.03 -10.87 -0.83
C TYR A 110 -9.29 -12.10 -1.36
N GLU A 111 -8.61 -11.94 -2.50
CA GLU A 111 -7.79 -13.00 -3.09
C GLU A 111 -6.62 -12.41 -3.88
N GLN A 112 -5.54 -13.17 -3.93
CA GLN A 112 -4.36 -12.85 -4.71
C GLN A 112 -3.86 -14.08 -5.47
N PHE A 113 -3.48 -13.89 -6.73
CA PHE A 113 -2.82 -14.88 -7.57
C PHE A 113 -1.35 -14.48 -7.76
N GLY A 114 -0.44 -15.38 -7.41
CA GLY A 114 0.99 -15.11 -7.47
C GLY A 114 1.41 -13.84 -6.70
N SER A 115 2.21 -13.00 -7.33
CA SER A 115 2.62 -11.70 -6.78
C SER A 115 1.56 -10.59 -6.94
N GLY A 116 0.43 -10.90 -7.58
CA GLY A 116 -0.66 -9.95 -7.79
C GLY A 116 -0.69 -9.30 -9.17
N LEU A 117 0.25 -9.62 -10.07
CA LEU A 117 0.38 -8.95 -11.38
C LEU A 117 -0.89 -8.99 -12.23
N ILE A 118 -1.78 -9.98 -12.02
CA ILE A 118 -3.05 -10.08 -12.73
C ILE A 118 -4.27 -10.09 -11.81
N LEU A 119 -4.11 -10.41 -10.50
CA LEU A 119 -5.17 -10.32 -9.50
C LEU A 119 -4.59 -10.10 -8.10
N ARG A 120 -5.00 -9.02 -7.47
CA ARG A 120 -4.91 -8.82 -6.03
C ARG A 120 -6.03 -7.91 -5.57
N THR A 121 -6.88 -8.45 -4.71
CA THR A 121 -7.88 -7.66 -4.01
C THR A 121 -7.51 -7.58 -2.53
N TYR A 122 -7.62 -6.40 -1.93
CA TYR A 122 -7.24 -6.14 -0.55
C TYR A 122 -7.84 -4.84 -0.05
N GLN A 123 -7.63 -4.56 1.20
CA GLN A 123 -8.06 -3.36 1.87
C GLN A 123 -6.88 -2.63 2.48
N GLU A 124 -6.88 -1.30 2.35
CA GLU A 124 -5.96 -0.39 3.01
C GLU A 124 -6.74 0.78 3.61
N TRP A 125 -6.98 0.71 4.91
CA TRP A 125 -7.82 1.67 5.64
C TRP A 125 -7.30 3.11 5.54
N ASN A 126 -5.98 3.28 5.70
CA ASN A 126 -5.36 4.60 5.68
C ASN A 126 -5.52 5.32 4.35
N LEU A 127 -5.74 4.58 3.28
CA LEU A 127 -5.93 5.13 1.94
C LEU A 127 -7.39 5.22 1.52
N GLY A 128 -8.31 4.62 2.28
CA GLY A 128 -9.70 4.46 1.86
C GLY A 128 -9.82 3.53 0.64
N TYR A 129 -8.94 2.53 0.55
CA TYR A 129 -8.91 1.60 -0.56
C TYR A 129 -9.49 0.25 -0.15
N ASP A 130 -10.50 -0.22 -0.87
CA ASP A 130 -11.10 -1.54 -0.72
C ASP A 130 -11.68 -1.99 -2.06
N ASN A 131 -11.05 -2.98 -2.68
CA ASN A 131 -11.47 -3.59 -3.93
C ASN A 131 -11.92 -5.04 -3.75
N SER A 132 -12.49 -5.39 -2.59
CA SER A 132 -13.05 -6.73 -2.33
C SER A 132 -13.97 -7.19 -3.46
N LEU A 133 -13.96 -8.49 -3.73
CA LEU A 133 -14.91 -9.12 -4.65
C LEU A 133 -16.13 -9.58 -3.88
N ASP A 134 -17.32 -9.29 -4.36
CA ASP A 134 -18.61 -9.87 -3.91
C ASP A 134 -19.02 -10.96 -4.90
N GLY A 135 -19.00 -12.22 -4.45
CA GLY A 135 -19.24 -13.36 -5.32
C GLY A 135 -18.92 -14.69 -4.66
N ILE A 136 -18.22 -15.56 -5.38
CA ILE A 136 -17.86 -16.90 -4.92
C ILE A 136 -16.36 -17.12 -5.11
N ARG A 137 -15.71 -17.66 -4.08
CA ARG A 137 -14.35 -18.15 -4.08
C ARG A 137 -14.33 -19.61 -3.66
N VAL A 138 -13.62 -20.45 -4.39
CA VAL A 138 -13.36 -21.86 -4.06
C VAL A 138 -11.86 -22.07 -4.02
N LYS A 139 -11.36 -22.69 -2.95
CA LYS A 139 -9.99 -23.21 -2.85
C LYS A 139 -10.09 -24.71 -2.64
N TYR A 140 -9.29 -25.47 -3.39
CA TYR A 140 -9.28 -26.92 -3.34
C TYR A 140 -7.86 -27.46 -3.43
N ASN A 141 -7.49 -28.30 -2.45
CA ASN A 141 -6.19 -28.94 -2.38
C ASN A 141 -6.36 -30.44 -2.57
N PRO A 142 -6.50 -30.95 -3.82
CA PRO A 142 -6.87 -32.33 -4.11
C PRO A 142 -5.90 -33.37 -3.53
N PHE A 143 -4.64 -33.01 -3.41
CA PHE A 143 -3.58 -33.81 -2.79
C PHE A 143 -2.39 -32.93 -2.42
N LYS A 144 -1.50 -33.45 -1.58
CA LYS A 144 -0.33 -32.73 -1.10
C LYS A 144 0.49 -32.16 -2.26
N GLY A 145 0.81 -30.88 -2.20
CA GLY A 145 1.60 -30.18 -3.21
C GLY A 145 0.79 -29.57 -4.36
N VAL A 146 -0.54 -29.74 -4.39
CA VAL A 146 -1.40 -29.09 -5.41
C VAL A 146 -2.43 -28.21 -4.72
N SER A 147 -2.49 -26.94 -5.14
CA SER A 147 -3.50 -25.98 -4.70
C SER A 147 -4.17 -25.37 -5.93
N ILE A 148 -5.49 -25.37 -5.95
CA ILE A 148 -6.31 -24.82 -7.03
C ILE A 148 -7.26 -23.80 -6.42
N LYS A 149 -7.42 -22.65 -7.08
CA LYS A 149 -8.36 -21.61 -6.68
C LYS A 149 -9.23 -21.22 -7.87
N GLY A 150 -10.49 -20.93 -7.61
CA GLY A 150 -11.43 -20.38 -8.59
C GLY A 150 -12.20 -19.23 -7.97
N ILE A 151 -12.42 -18.16 -8.73
CA ILE A 151 -13.16 -16.98 -8.29
C ILE A 151 -14.13 -16.48 -9.36
N ILE A 152 -15.23 -15.93 -8.91
CA ILE A 152 -16.14 -15.10 -9.72
C ILE A 152 -16.79 -14.07 -8.81
N GLY A 153 -16.85 -12.80 -9.23
CA GLY A 153 -17.51 -11.74 -8.47
C GLY A 153 -17.40 -10.39 -9.14
N THR A 154 -18.00 -9.40 -8.52
CA THR A 154 -17.88 -7.98 -8.88
C THR A 154 -17.11 -7.26 -7.77
N GLN A 155 -16.24 -6.30 -8.16
CA GLN A 155 -15.49 -5.54 -7.16
C GLN A 155 -16.41 -4.59 -6.41
N ARG A 156 -16.12 -4.35 -5.13
CA ARG A 156 -16.75 -3.29 -4.36
C ARG A 156 -16.50 -1.93 -5.03
N PHE A 157 -17.57 -1.10 -5.11
CA PHE A 157 -17.47 0.27 -5.58
C PHE A 157 -18.28 1.17 -4.65
N TYR A 158 -17.64 1.74 -3.65
CA TYR A 158 -18.24 2.58 -2.59
C TYR A 158 -19.47 1.92 -1.96
N TRP A 159 -20.67 2.53 -2.10
CA TRP A 159 -21.96 2.04 -1.60
C TRP A 159 -22.84 1.42 -2.69
N ASP A 160 -22.29 1.04 -3.84
CA ASP A 160 -23.04 0.52 -5.00
C ASP A 160 -24.14 1.44 -5.56
N LYS A 161 -24.22 2.68 -5.06
CA LYS A 161 -25.19 3.69 -5.55
C LYS A 161 -24.77 4.30 -6.88
N TYR A 162 -23.50 4.16 -7.22
CA TYR A 162 -22.87 4.81 -8.35
C TYR A 162 -22.75 3.81 -9.51
N THR A 163 -23.60 3.98 -10.52
CA THR A 163 -23.57 3.27 -11.81
C THR A 163 -23.41 1.75 -11.70
N PRO A 164 -24.50 1.00 -11.46
CA PRO A 164 -24.45 -0.48 -11.34
C PRO A 164 -23.81 -1.20 -12.53
N ASN A 165 -23.83 -0.59 -13.74
CA ASN A 165 -23.31 -1.15 -14.97
C ASN A 165 -21.86 -0.73 -15.29
N SER A 166 -21.19 0.08 -14.44
CA SER A 166 -19.86 0.60 -14.72
C SER A 166 -18.73 -0.36 -14.37
N ARG A 167 -18.97 -1.37 -13.55
CA ARG A 167 -17.99 -2.37 -13.15
C ARG A 167 -18.23 -3.71 -13.81
N GLY A 168 -17.13 -4.38 -14.19
CA GLY A 168 -17.18 -5.68 -14.83
C GLY A 168 -17.24 -6.83 -13.84
N ILE A 169 -17.68 -7.99 -14.33
CA ILE A 169 -17.56 -9.27 -13.62
C ILE A 169 -16.13 -9.76 -13.77
N VAL A 170 -15.48 -10.04 -12.65
CA VAL A 170 -14.12 -10.62 -12.59
C VAL A 170 -14.22 -12.12 -12.35
N ARG A 171 -13.53 -12.91 -13.18
CA ARG A 171 -13.45 -14.37 -13.09
C ARG A 171 -11.99 -14.79 -13.15
N GLY A 172 -11.60 -15.80 -12.38
CA GLY A 172 -10.22 -16.24 -12.39
C GLY A 172 -10.03 -17.66 -11.87
N ALA A 173 -8.90 -18.23 -12.26
CA ALA A 173 -8.40 -19.49 -11.77
C ALA A 173 -6.89 -19.41 -11.53
N ASP A 174 -6.41 -20.08 -10.51
CA ASP A 174 -5.01 -20.17 -10.14
C ASP A 174 -4.67 -21.59 -9.72
N ALA A 175 -3.50 -22.06 -10.11
CA ALA A 175 -3.00 -23.37 -9.68
C ALA A 175 -1.53 -23.26 -9.29
N GLU A 176 -1.17 -23.90 -8.18
CA GLU A 176 0.21 -24.06 -7.70
C GLU A 176 0.57 -25.52 -7.52
N PHE A 177 1.79 -25.86 -7.91
CA PHE A 177 2.36 -27.19 -7.89
C PHE A 177 3.71 -27.16 -7.15
N ASN A 178 3.74 -27.69 -5.92
CA ASN A 178 4.98 -27.93 -5.19
C ASN A 178 5.59 -29.26 -5.66
N LEU A 179 6.58 -29.19 -6.52
CA LEU A 179 7.16 -30.39 -7.13
C LEU A 179 7.79 -31.33 -6.10
N ASN A 180 8.28 -30.82 -4.97
CA ASN A 180 8.87 -31.62 -3.92
C ASN A 180 7.84 -32.50 -3.18
N ASP A 181 6.59 -32.08 -3.14
CA ASP A 181 5.51 -32.88 -2.54
C ASP A 181 4.84 -33.83 -3.54
N ILE A 182 4.90 -33.50 -4.84
CA ILE A 182 4.27 -34.30 -5.92
C ILE A 182 5.18 -35.45 -6.38
N ILE A 183 6.48 -35.19 -6.50
CA ILE A 183 7.44 -36.16 -7.02
C ILE A 183 7.87 -37.09 -5.87
N LYS A 184 7.76 -38.41 -6.04
CA LYS A 184 8.17 -39.41 -5.06
C LYS A 184 9.64 -39.24 -4.67
N GLY A 185 9.91 -39.06 -3.37
CA GLY A 185 11.25 -38.79 -2.85
C GLY A 185 11.69 -37.33 -2.96
N GLY A 186 10.85 -36.46 -3.54
CA GLY A 186 11.13 -35.03 -3.69
C GLY A 186 11.22 -34.29 -2.36
N GLU A 187 10.55 -34.79 -1.32
CA GLU A 187 10.62 -34.24 0.06
C GLU A 187 12.04 -34.21 0.62
N ASN A 188 12.91 -35.12 0.16
CA ASN A 188 14.32 -35.19 0.55
C ASN A 188 15.23 -34.28 -0.28
N CYS A 189 14.71 -33.67 -1.32
CA CYS A 189 15.48 -32.78 -2.18
C CYS A 189 15.78 -31.45 -1.48
N LYS A 190 17.05 -31.04 -1.45
CA LYS A 190 17.47 -29.76 -0.84
C LYS A 190 16.99 -28.55 -1.64
N THR A 191 16.72 -28.72 -2.94
CA THR A 191 16.15 -27.67 -3.80
C THR A 191 14.65 -27.82 -3.80
N LYS A 192 13.93 -26.78 -3.44
CA LYS A 192 12.47 -26.71 -3.51
C LYS A 192 12.05 -25.93 -4.75
N VAL A 193 11.07 -26.45 -5.48
CA VAL A 193 10.55 -25.83 -6.69
C VAL A 193 9.03 -25.80 -6.64
N ILE A 194 8.48 -24.60 -6.77
CA ILE A 194 7.04 -24.38 -6.89
C ILE A 194 6.78 -23.72 -8.25
N LEU A 195 5.87 -24.31 -9.03
CA LEU A 195 5.37 -23.75 -10.27
C LEU A 195 3.96 -23.25 -10.07
N GLY A 196 3.58 -22.17 -10.75
CA GLY A 196 2.21 -21.67 -10.69
C GLY A 196 1.77 -21.10 -12.03
N GLY A 197 0.47 -21.19 -12.27
CA GLY A 197 -0.18 -20.62 -13.43
C GLY A 197 -1.52 -20.00 -13.05
N SER A 198 -1.82 -18.83 -13.61
CA SER A 198 -3.02 -18.07 -13.29
C SER A 198 -3.68 -17.53 -14.54
N PHE A 199 -4.99 -17.43 -14.48
CA PHE A 199 -5.85 -16.82 -15.49
C PHE A 199 -6.85 -15.90 -14.79
N VAL A 200 -7.06 -14.70 -15.32
CA VAL A 200 -8.10 -13.76 -14.87
C VAL A 200 -8.76 -13.14 -16.09
N SER A 201 -10.07 -13.03 -16.08
CA SER A 201 -10.79 -12.27 -17.09
C SER A 201 -11.80 -11.33 -16.46
N LYS A 202 -12.01 -10.17 -17.09
CA LYS A 202 -13.13 -9.28 -16.81
C LYS A 202 -14.11 -9.30 -17.96
N TYR A 203 -15.37 -9.19 -17.63
CA TYR A 203 -16.44 -8.93 -18.62
C TYR A 203 -17.09 -7.60 -18.27
N GLN A 204 -17.08 -6.66 -19.20
CA GLN A 204 -17.82 -5.40 -19.11
C GLN A 204 -18.46 -5.13 -20.47
N LYS A 205 -19.78 -4.99 -20.48
CA LYS A 205 -20.54 -4.72 -21.70
C LYS A 205 -20.01 -3.45 -22.39
N ASP A 206 -19.93 -3.50 -23.72
CA ASP A 206 -19.57 -2.33 -24.50
C ASP A 206 -20.68 -1.27 -24.50
N ASP A 207 -20.30 -0.01 -24.63
CA ASP A 207 -21.21 1.11 -24.79
C ASP A 207 -21.22 1.54 -26.26
N PRO A 208 -22.26 1.23 -27.03
CA PRO A 208 -22.32 1.53 -28.46
C PRO A 208 -22.32 3.03 -28.78
N THR A 209 -22.51 3.88 -27.76
CA THR A 209 -22.43 5.35 -27.92
C THR A 209 -21.00 5.87 -27.80
N PHE A 210 -20.08 5.02 -27.34
CA PHE A 210 -18.67 5.41 -27.14
C PHE A 210 -17.93 5.44 -28.50
N LYS A 211 -16.98 6.34 -28.62
CA LYS A 211 -16.22 6.57 -29.86
C LYS A 211 -15.42 5.35 -30.34
N TYR A 212 -15.00 4.50 -29.43
CA TYR A 212 -14.15 3.35 -29.71
C TYR A 212 -14.91 2.06 -29.40
N GLU A 213 -14.81 1.07 -30.27
CA GLU A 213 -15.30 -0.28 -30.01
C GLU A 213 -14.39 -0.97 -28.99
N LEU A 214 -14.93 -1.36 -27.85
CA LEU A 214 -14.17 -1.87 -26.73
C LEU A 214 -14.41 -3.38 -26.53
N PRO A 215 -13.36 -4.19 -26.31
CA PRO A 215 -13.54 -5.63 -26.10
C PRO A 215 -14.31 -5.88 -24.80
N GLU A 216 -15.45 -6.58 -24.88
CA GLU A 216 -16.28 -6.88 -23.70
C GLU A 216 -15.58 -7.84 -22.73
N ASN A 217 -14.78 -8.78 -23.25
CA ASN A 217 -13.98 -9.71 -22.46
C ASN A 217 -12.51 -9.40 -22.62
N VAL A 218 -11.82 -9.18 -21.52
CA VAL A 218 -10.37 -9.00 -21.47
C VAL A 218 -9.78 -10.06 -20.54
N ALA A 219 -8.77 -10.77 -21.03
CA ALA A 219 -8.08 -11.83 -20.30
C ALA A 219 -6.64 -11.43 -19.97
N ALA A 220 -6.17 -11.90 -18.82
CA ALA A 220 -4.79 -11.84 -18.39
C ALA A 220 -4.33 -13.22 -17.89
N PHE A 221 -3.08 -13.56 -18.20
CA PHE A 221 -2.43 -14.84 -17.85
C PHE A 221 -1.14 -14.55 -17.11
N ALA A 222 -0.78 -15.41 -16.16
CA ALA A 222 0.53 -15.35 -15.52
C ALA A 222 1.11 -16.75 -15.31
N GLY A 223 2.43 -16.85 -15.47
CA GLY A 223 3.20 -18.03 -15.12
C GLY A 223 4.29 -17.65 -14.13
N ARG A 224 4.51 -18.49 -13.11
CA ARG A 224 5.49 -18.22 -12.07
C ARG A 224 6.30 -19.44 -11.66
N ILE A 225 7.53 -19.18 -11.22
CA ILE A 225 8.44 -20.16 -10.67
C ILE A 225 9.09 -19.62 -9.42
N ASN A 226 9.10 -20.43 -8.36
CA ASN A 226 9.84 -20.18 -7.14
C ASN A 226 10.83 -21.32 -6.90
N ILE A 227 12.11 -21.00 -6.80
CA ILE A 227 13.18 -21.96 -6.54
C ILE A 227 13.87 -21.53 -5.23
N SER A 228 14.06 -22.45 -4.31
CA SER A 228 14.83 -22.17 -3.10
C SER A 228 15.77 -23.34 -2.76
N ARG A 229 16.98 -23.00 -2.30
CA ARG A 229 18.00 -23.95 -1.86
C ARG A 229 18.90 -23.33 -0.79
N GLY A 230 18.89 -23.90 0.41
CA GLY A 230 19.63 -23.34 1.54
C GLY A 230 19.19 -21.90 1.82
N GLY A 231 20.14 -20.96 1.83
CA GLY A 231 19.86 -19.53 2.01
C GLY A 231 19.46 -18.77 0.73
N ALA A 232 19.52 -19.40 -0.45
CA ALA A 232 19.22 -18.75 -1.73
C ALA A 232 17.78 -19.00 -2.18
N SER A 233 17.13 -17.97 -2.74
CA SER A 233 15.85 -18.11 -3.41
C SER A 233 15.77 -17.25 -4.67
N LEU A 234 15.00 -17.73 -5.64
CA LEU A 234 14.67 -17.03 -6.88
C LEU A 234 13.18 -17.15 -7.12
N MET A 235 12.51 -16.02 -7.27
CA MET A 235 11.12 -15.90 -7.70
C MET A 235 11.09 -15.20 -9.04
N SER A 236 10.32 -15.73 -10.00
CA SER A 236 10.03 -15.04 -11.26
C SER A 236 8.57 -15.24 -11.62
N GLU A 237 7.92 -14.16 -12.02
CA GLU A 237 6.55 -14.16 -12.53
C GLU A 237 6.48 -13.30 -13.79
N TYR A 238 5.94 -13.88 -14.86
CA TYR A 238 5.62 -13.18 -16.10
C TYR A 238 4.12 -13.15 -16.31
N ALA A 239 3.59 -11.99 -16.62
CA ALA A 239 2.17 -11.77 -16.89
C ALA A 239 1.97 -11.16 -18.28
N TYR A 240 0.92 -11.61 -18.96
CA TYR A 240 0.46 -11.10 -20.24
C TYR A 240 -1.04 -10.80 -20.18
N LYS A 241 -1.45 -9.62 -20.66
CA LYS A 241 -2.84 -9.17 -20.73
C LYS A 241 -3.17 -8.83 -22.19
N ILE A 242 -4.26 -9.36 -22.72
CA ILE A 242 -4.77 -8.92 -24.02
C ILE A 242 -5.15 -7.45 -23.97
N ASN A 243 -5.23 -6.79 -25.11
CA ASN A 243 -5.50 -5.35 -25.16
C ASN A 243 -6.78 -4.97 -24.39
N ASP A 244 -6.67 -3.89 -23.61
CA ASP A 244 -7.72 -3.35 -22.78
C ASP A 244 -7.72 -1.82 -22.87
N PRO A 245 -8.34 -1.26 -23.91
CA PRO A 245 -8.45 0.18 -24.05
C PRO A 245 -9.28 0.78 -22.90
N THR A 246 -8.68 1.67 -22.12
CA THR A 246 -9.29 2.31 -20.94
C THR A 246 -8.91 3.79 -20.88
N ALA A 247 -9.59 4.55 -20.04
CA ALA A 247 -9.25 5.95 -19.79
C ALA A 247 -7.82 6.12 -19.25
N VAL A 248 -7.30 5.15 -18.49
CA VAL A 248 -5.95 5.20 -17.90
C VAL A 248 -4.85 5.07 -18.95
N ASN A 249 -5.07 4.30 -20.02
CA ASN A 249 -4.08 4.10 -21.08
C ASN A 249 -4.41 4.82 -22.39
N ASN A 250 -5.20 5.91 -22.34
CA ASN A 250 -5.62 6.68 -23.51
C ASN A 250 -6.35 5.85 -24.58
N TYR A 251 -7.08 4.79 -24.19
CA TYR A 251 -7.81 3.90 -25.11
C TYR A 251 -6.95 3.32 -26.23
N ILE A 252 -5.71 2.95 -25.95
CA ILE A 252 -4.84 2.26 -26.89
C ILE A 252 -5.14 0.75 -26.91
N TYR A 253 -5.09 0.15 -28.12
CA TYR A 253 -5.29 -1.30 -28.35
C TYR A 253 -3.97 -2.06 -28.28
N ARG A 254 -3.24 -1.86 -27.18
CA ARG A 254 -1.97 -2.52 -26.91
C ARG A 254 -2.14 -3.62 -25.86
N ASP A 255 -1.51 -4.77 -26.11
CA ASP A 255 -1.40 -5.82 -25.11
C ASP A 255 -0.54 -5.36 -23.93
N GLY A 256 -0.80 -5.91 -22.76
CA GLY A 256 -0.03 -5.64 -21.55
C GLY A 256 0.96 -6.75 -21.24
N GLN A 257 2.13 -6.38 -20.68
CA GLN A 257 3.15 -7.32 -20.24
C GLN A 257 3.78 -6.86 -18.93
N ALA A 258 4.01 -7.81 -18.02
CA ALA A 258 4.79 -7.54 -16.81
C ALA A 258 5.75 -8.69 -16.53
N LEU A 259 6.95 -8.35 -16.08
CA LEU A 259 7.93 -9.29 -15.55
C LEU A 259 8.38 -8.80 -14.18
N LEU A 260 8.34 -9.69 -13.20
CA LEU A 260 8.90 -9.49 -11.86
C LEU A 260 9.86 -10.62 -11.56
N VAL A 261 11.11 -10.30 -11.22
CA VAL A 261 12.13 -11.26 -10.82
C VAL A 261 12.74 -10.79 -9.51
N SER A 262 12.82 -11.67 -8.52
CA SER A 262 13.47 -11.39 -7.25
C SER A 262 14.40 -12.54 -6.88
N ALA A 263 15.67 -12.23 -6.67
CA ALA A 263 16.68 -13.15 -6.19
C ALA A 263 17.13 -12.72 -4.80
N SER A 264 17.12 -13.64 -3.84
CA SER A 264 17.58 -13.33 -2.49
C SER A 264 18.56 -14.39 -1.97
N TYR A 265 19.46 -13.93 -1.10
CA TYR A 265 20.35 -14.79 -0.33
C TYR A 265 20.38 -14.34 1.12
N SER A 266 20.20 -15.29 2.04
CA SER A 266 20.26 -15.02 3.46
C SER A 266 21.08 -16.06 4.20
N GLN A 267 21.93 -15.58 5.10
CA GLN A 267 22.64 -16.37 6.09
C GLN A 267 22.73 -15.60 7.40
N LYS A 268 23.20 -16.23 8.46
CA LYS A 268 23.34 -15.56 9.75
C LYS A 268 24.10 -14.24 9.62
N GLY A 269 23.43 -13.13 9.84
CA GLY A 269 24.01 -11.79 9.82
C GLY A 269 24.16 -11.16 8.43
N LEU A 270 23.68 -11.80 7.36
CA LEU A 270 23.70 -11.23 6.01
C LEU A 270 22.40 -11.56 5.28
N GLY A 271 21.74 -10.54 4.75
CA GLY A 271 20.63 -10.65 3.80
C GLY A 271 20.93 -9.79 2.57
N VAL A 272 20.69 -10.32 1.38
CA VAL A 272 20.78 -9.60 0.12
C VAL A 272 19.56 -9.94 -0.72
N THR A 273 18.94 -8.91 -1.29
CA THR A 273 17.85 -9.11 -2.27
C THR A 273 18.08 -8.21 -3.48
N LEU A 274 17.89 -8.76 -4.66
CA LEU A 274 17.91 -8.05 -5.94
C LEU A 274 16.58 -8.29 -6.62
N THR A 275 15.86 -7.22 -6.98
CA THR A 275 14.57 -7.28 -7.65
C THR A 275 14.62 -6.49 -8.94
N GLY A 276 14.17 -7.09 -10.03
CA GLY A 276 13.96 -6.45 -11.32
C GLY A 276 12.49 -6.49 -11.71
N LYS A 277 12.00 -5.42 -12.31
CA LYS A 277 10.61 -5.30 -12.76
C LYS A 277 10.53 -4.57 -14.08
N ARG A 278 9.67 -5.06 -14.96
CA ARG A 278 9.20 -4.36 -16.15
C ARG A 278 7.69 -4.42 -16.23
N ILE A 279 7.09 -3.30 -16.54
CA ILE A 279 5.65 -3.15 -16.76
C ILE A 279 5.46 -2.43 -18.09
N ASP A 280 4.54 -2.91 -18.92
CA ASP A 280 4.14 -2.31 -20.18
C ASP A 280 2.62 -2.48 -20.32
N ASN A 281 1.86 -1.38 -20.26
CA ASN A 281 0.41 -1.32 -20.42
C ASN A 281 -0.38 -2.33 -19.57
N MET A 282 -0.05 -2.45 -18.28
CA MET A 282 -0.65 -3.43 -17.34
C MET A 282 -1.76 -2.87 -16.45
N SER A 283 -2.28 -1.66 -16.74
CA SER A 283 -3.52 -1.23 -16.07
C SER A 283 -4.64 -2.23 -16.36
N PHE A 284 -5.22 -2.82 -15.31
CA PHE A 284 -6.30 -3.80 -15.42
C PHE A 284 -7.38 -3.49 -14.39
N LYS A 285 -8.50 -2.91 -14.87
CA LYS A 285 -9.60 -2.42 -14.04
C LYS A 285 -10.91 -3.09 -14.43
N SER A 286 -11.79 -3.27 -13.46
CA SER A 286 -13.15 -3.76 -13.74
C SER A 286 -14.06 -2.69 -14.35
N SER A 287 -13.66 -1.40 -14.32
CA SER A 287 -14.30 -0.32 -15.08
C SER A 287 -13.29 0.36 -16.00
N ARG A 288 -13.67 0.54 -17.29
CA ARG A 288 -12.83 1.20 -18.31
C ARG A 288 -12.72 2.70 -18.14
N THR A 289 -13.66 3.32 -17.45
CA THR A 289 -13.75 4.78 -17.29
C THR A 289 -13.22 5.29 -15.97
N GLU A 290 -12.95 4.40 -15.00
CA GLU A 290 -12.42 4.79 -13.69
C GLU A 290 -10.93 5.14 -13.80
N LEU A 291 -10.58 6.38 -13.48
CA LEU A 291 -9.20 6.90 -13.56
C LEU A 291 -8.40 6.64 -12.29
N ASN A 292 -9.08 6.75 -11.14
CA ASN A 292 -8.42 6.56 -9.84
C ASN A 292 -8.08 5.09 -9.59
N GLN A 293 -7.39 4.80 -8.51
CA GLN A 293 -6.96 3.43 -8.13
C GLN A 293 -8.12 2.51 -7.68
N SER A 294 -9.34 3.04 -7.54
CA SER A 294 -10.53 2.22 -7.36
C SER A 294 -10.76 1.28 -8.55
N LEU A 295 -11.28 0.09 -8.26
CA LEU A 295 -11.60 -0.96 -9.23
C LEU A 295 -10.36 -1.55 -9.97
N ASP A 296 -9.15 -1.40 -9.43
CA ASP A 296 -7.99 -2.17 -9.91
C ASP A 296 -8.19 -3.66 -9.61
N ILE A 297 -8.05 -4.50 -10.64
CA ILE A 297 -8.10 -5.97 -10.51
C ILE A 297 -6.72 -6.48 -10.09
N ASN A 298 -5.67 -5.91 -10.66
CA ASN A 298 -4.29 -6.29 -10.41
C ASN A 298 -3.57 -5.32 -9.45
N PHE A 299 -2.41 -5.74 -9.00
CA PHE A 299 -1.49 -4.95 -8.20
C PHE A 299 -0.09 -5.02 -8.81
N LEU A 300 0.52 -3.86 -8.99
CA LEU A 300 1.86 -3.75 -9.55
C LEU A 300 2.79 -3.28 -8.42
N PRO A 301 3.50 -4.21 -7.74
CA PRO A 301 4.29 -3.85 -6.56
C PRO A 301 5.36 -2.81 -6.91
N PRO A 302 5.53 -1.75 -6.12
CA PRO A 302 6.65 -0.85 -6.28
C PRO A 302 7.96 -1.59 -5.98
N ILE A 303 9.02 -1.26 -6.70
CA ILE A 303 10.37 -1.73 -6.43
C ILE A 303 11.20 -0.58 -5.85
N SER A 304 10.72 -0.05 -4.75
CA SER A 304 11.39 0.97 -3.95
C SER A 304 11.08 0.72 -2.48
N LYS A 305 12.04 1.00 -1.62
CA LYS A 305 11.83 0.93 -0.17
C LYS A 305 10.73 1.90 0.25
N GLN A 306 9.81 1.44 1.09
CA GLN A 306 8.84 2.33 1.75
C GLN A 306 9.49 2.90 3.01
N TYR A 307 9.64 4.21 3.05
CA TYR A 307 10.24 4.93 4.16
C TYR A 307 9.16 5.35 5.16
N SER A 308 9.47 5.28 6.47
CA SER A 308 8.53 5.59 7.55
C SER A 308 8.80 6.93 8.24
N TYR A 309 10.01 7.48 8.13
CA TYR A 309 10.32 8.78 8.69
C TYR A 309 9.69 9.91 7.86
N ALA A 310 9.18 10.94 8.52
CA ALA A 310 8.32 11.96 7.91
C ALA A 310 8.94 12.64 6.68
N LEU A 311 10.21 13.02 6.74
CA LEU A 311 10.88 13.69 5.61
C LEU A 311 11.33 12.70 4.53
N SER A 312 11.75 11.47 4.88
CA SER A 312 12.09 10.46 3.88
C SER A 312 10.86 9.91 3.15
N ALA A 313 9.68 10.01 3.75
CA ALA A 313 8.40 9.65 3.14
C ALA A 313 7.77 10.77 2.29
N MET A 314 8.44 11.93 2.10
CA MET A 314 7.91 13.03 1.30
C MET A 314 7.83 12.72 -0.19
N TYR A 315 8.71 11.86 -0.70
CA TYR A 315 8.81 11.51 -2.10
C TYR A 315 8.57 10.02 -2.34
N PRO A 316 7.35 9.52 -2.07
CA PRO A 316 7.04 8.10 -2.17
C PRO A 316 6.81 7.69 -3.62
N TYR A 317 7.36 6.55 -4.04
CA TYR A 317 7.18 6.04 -5.38
C TYR A 317 5.91 5.19 -5.52
N ALA A 318 5.14 5.44 -6.57
CA ALA A 318 4.02 4.62 -7.02
C ALA A 318 4.30 4.02 -8.41
N SER A 319 4.02 2.72 -8.57
CA SER A 319 4.20 2.02 -9.85
C SER A 319 3.40 2.66 -10.97
N GLN A 320 4.03 2.77 -12.15
CA GLN A 320 3.43 3.34 -13.35
C GLN A 320 2.86 2.24 -14.25
N PRO A 321 1.54 2.00 -14.26
CA PRO A 321 0.94 0.86 -14.94
C PRO A 321 1.07 0.90 -16.47
N ASN A 322 1.30 2.09 -17.04
CA ASN A 322 1.42 2.30 -18.49
C ASN A 322 2.85 2.15 -19.03
N GLY A 323 3.83 1.94 -18.14
CA GLY A 323 5.19 1.61 -18.55
C GLY A 323 6.26 2.08 -17.58
N GLU A 324 6.96 1.12 -17.00
CA GLU A 324 8.18 1.33 -16.22
C GLU A 324 9.10 0.12 -16.29
N ILE A 325 10.38 0.35 -16.10
CA ILE A 325 11.40 -0.67 -15.95
C ILE A 325 12.35 -0.24 -14.83
N GLY A 326 12.71 -1.15 -13.93
CA GLY A 326 13.56 -0.78 -12.82
C GLY A 326 14.20 -1.96 -12.10
N LEU A 327 15.14 -1.61 -11.24
CA LEU A 327 15.90 -2.52 -10.40
C LEU A 327 15.95 -1.97 -8.97
N GLU A 328 15.89 -2.88 -8.00
CA GLU A 328 16.10 -2.60 -6.58
C GLU A 328 17.11 -3.59 -6.01
N GLY A 329 18.02 -3.11 -5.18
CA GLY A 329 18.94 -3.92 -4.40
C GLY A 329 18.90 -3.54 -2.93
N THR A 330 18.75 -4.55 -2.06
CA THR A 330 18.82 -4.37 -0.60
C THR A 330 19.91 -5.24 -0.01
N LEU A 331 20.63 -4.71 0.98
CA LEU A 331 21.63 -5.44 1.76
C LEU A 331 21.42 -5.13 3.23
N ASP A 332 21.24 -6.17 4.05
CA ASP A 332 21.22 -6.10 5.50
C ASP A 332 22.40 -6.88 6.07
N TYR A 333 23.22 -6.21 6.87
CA TYR A 333 24.40 -6.79 7.45
C TYR A 333 24.48 -6.56 8.97
N PHE A 334 24.64 -7.64 9.72
CA PHE A 334 24.82 -7.58 11.17
C PHE A 334 26.30 -7.76 11.53
N ILE A 335 26.94 -6.69 11.98
CA ILE A 335 28.28 -6.75 12.55
C ILE A 335 28.22 -7.42 13.93
N GLY A 336 28.92 -8.53 14.08
CA GLY A 336 28.88 -9.37 15.26
C GLY A 336 29.26 -8.66 16.57
N LYS A 337 28.70 -9.12 17.66
CA LYS A 337 29.05 -8.68 19.02
C LYS A 337 30.54 -8.93 19.33
N GLY A 338 31.13 -8.06 20.14
CA GLY A 338 32.55 -8.16 20.56
C GLY A 338 33.57 -7.66 19.54
N THR A 339 33.11 -7.19 18.36
CA THR A 339 33.99 -6.53 17.36
C THR A 339 34.10 -5.04 17.62
N LEU A 340 35.08 -4.37 17.03
CA LEU A 340 35.30 -2.91 17.18
C LEU A 340 34.05 -2.10 16.78
N LEU A 341 33.40 -2.43 15.66
CA LEU A 341 32.19 -1.76 15.16
C LEU A 341 30.89 -2.37 15.68
N GLY A 342 30.89 -3.63 16.12
CA GLY A 342 29.72 -4.30 16.68
C GLY A 342 29.49 -4.00 18.16
N GLY A 343 30.53 -3.65 18.89
CA GLY A 343 30.44 -3.40 20.33
C GLY A 343 29.83 -4.58 21.10
N LYS A 344 29.20 -4.30 22.24
CA LYS A 344 28.58 -5.32 23.11
C LYS A 344 27.34 -5.98 22.51
N ASN A 345 26.58 -5.26 21.70
CA ASN A 345 25.25 -5.68 21.24
C ASN A 345 25.19 -6.03 19.75
N GLY A 346 26.22 -5.70 18.97
CA GLY A 346 26.22 -5.77 17.53
C GLY A 346 25.66 -4.49 16.88
N THR A 347 25.93 -4.34 15.60
CA THR A 347 25.47 -3.20 14.78
C THR A 347 24.78 -3.73 13.54
N ASN A 348 23.56 -3.25 13.24
CA ASN A 348 22.89 -3.50 11.96
C ASN A 348 23.23 -2.38 10.97
N ILE A 349 23.58 -2.76 9.75
CA ILE A 349 23.72 -1.88 8.60
C ILE A 349 22.74 -2.33 7.54
N SER A 350 21.95 -1.39 7.01
CA SER A 350 21.03 -1.62 5.90
C SER A 350 21.35 -0.66 4.76
N LEU A 351 21.44 -1.19 3.55
CA LEU A 351 21.60 -0.42 2.32
C LEU A 351 20.44 -0.71 1.39
N ASN A 352 19.94 0.32 0.70
CA ASN A 352 18.97 0.19 -0.36
C ASN A 352 19.38 1.05 -1.55
N TYR A 353 19.20 0.50 -2.75
CA TYR A 353 19.31 1.26 -3.99
C TYR A 353 18.20 0.86 -4.92
N SER A 354 17.45 1.84 -5.44
CA SER A 354 16.42 1.62 -6.45
C SER A 354 16.64 2.57 -7.63
N LYS A 355 16.36 2.09 -8.83
CA LYS A 355 16.36 2.90 -10.05
C LYS A 355 15.24 2.47 -10.96
N ILE A 356 14.38 3.42 -11.32
CA ILE A 356 13.17 3.19 -12.12
C ILE A 356 13.08 4.24 -13.21
N ASN A 357 12.94 3.78 -14.44
CA ASN A 357 12.82 4.60 -15.64
C ASN A 357 11.52 4.27 -16.40
N ALA A 358 11.14 5.13 -17.34
CA ALA A 358 10.22 4.79 -18.40
C ALA A 358 10.71 3.55 -19.16
N ILE A 359 9.79 2.82 -19.80
CA ILE A 359 10.16 1.89 -20.88
C ILE A 359 10.54 2.70 -22.13
N ASP A 360 11.37 2.12 -22.99
CA ASP A 360 11.71 2.75 -24.25
C ASP A 360 10.54 2.62 -25.23
N LYS A 361 9.86 3.76 -25.52
CA LYS A 361 8.72 3.81 -26.44
C LYS A 361 9.14 4.44 -27.77
N SER A 362 8.76 3.80 -28.87
CA SER A 362 8.95 4.32 -30.22
C SER A 362 7.63 4.36 -30.99
N LYS A 363 7.57 5.21 -32.02
CA LYS A 363 6.39 5.34 -32.87
C LYS A 363 6.11 4.01 -33.61
N ILE A 364 4.83 3.70 -33.81
CA ILE A 364 4.42 2.54 -34.63
C ILE A 364 4.75 2.79 -36.11
N ASN A 365 4.58 4.04 -36.54
CA ASN A 365 4.89 4.53 -37.89
C ASN A 365 5.13 6.05 -37.81
N ASP A 366 5.54 6.66 -38.94
CA ASP A 366 5.92 8.07 -38.99
C ASP A 366 4.78 9.04 -38.69
N THR A 367 3.52 8.65 -38.91
CA THR A 367 2.34 9.52 -38.76
C THR A 367 1.63 9.40 -37.43
N THR A 368 1.78 8.27 -36.72
CA THR A 368 1.09 8.00 -35.47
C THR A 368 1.92 8.49 -34.27
N LYS A 369 1.35 9.38 -33.45
CA LYS A 369 1.99 9.79 -32.20
C LYS A 369 2.02 8.63 -31.20
N ILE A 370 3.04 8.61 -30.34
CA ILE A 370 3.10 7.69 -29.20
C ILE A 370 1.87 7.93 -28.30
N ASP A 371 1.27 6.85 -27.82
CA ASP A 371 0.05 6.83 -26.98
C ASP A 371 -1.18 7.49 -27.63
N ALA A 372 -1.24 7.52 -28.97
CA ALA A 372 -2.40 8.07 -29.69
C ALA A 372 -3.65 7.18 -29.47
N ASN A 373 -4.75 7.82 -29.05
CA ASN A 373 -6.03 7.16 -28.78
C ASN A 373 -6.54 6.38 -29.99
N GLY A 374 -7.10 5.19 -29.76
CA GLY A 374 -7.69 4.33 -30.79
C GLY A 374 -6.67 3.66 -31.72
N THR A 375 -5.40 3.66 -31.35
CA THR A 375 -4.30 3.01 -32.09
C THR A 375 -3.64 1.90 -31.23
N LYS A 376 -2.62 1.25 -31.77
CA LYS A 376 -1.77 0.32 -31.00
C LYS A 376 -0.81 1.04 -30.03
N GLY A 377 -0.84 2.37 -29.97
CA GLY A 377 -0.10 3.20 -29.01
C GLY A 377 1.36 3.40 -29.39
N TYR A 378 2.21 2.38 -29.28
CA TYR A 378 3.65 2.47 -29.47
C TYR A 378 4.28 1.07 -29.65
N ASN A 379 5.55 1.04 -30.06
CA ASN A 379 6.43 -0.11 -29.94
C ASN A 379 7.35 0.08 -28.74
N SER A 380 7.76 -1.01 -28.07
CA SER A 380 8.72 -0.97 -26.98
C SER A 380 9.63 -2.20 -27.00
N ASP A 381 10.91 -1.99 -26.72
CA ASP A 381 11.87 -3.06 -26.51
C ASP A 381 11.77 -3.62 -25.09
N PHE A 382 11.91 -4.94 -24.94
CA PHE A 382 11.61 -5.59 -23.66
C PHE A 382 12.61 -5.26 -22.55
N PHE A 383 13.91 -5.14 -22.86
CA PHE A 383 14.96 -4.93 -21.85
C PHE A 383 15.59 -3.54 -21.87
N THR A 384 15.10 -2.64 -22.74
CA THR A 384 15.68 -1.31 -22.89
C THR A 384 15.05 -0.33 -21.91
N PHE A 385 15.92 0.35 -21.15
CA PHE A 385 15.52 1.46 -20.29
C PHE A 385 15.23 2.70 -21.14
N GLY A 386 14.07 3.28 -20.94
CA GLY A 386 13.74 4.59 -21.52
C GLY A 386 14.57 5.71 -20.89
N LYS A 387 14.60 6.86 -21.56
CA LYS A 387 15.43 8.01 -21.16
C LYS A 387 14.93 8.68 -19.88
N ASP A 388 13.61 8.69 -19.66
CA ASP A 388 13.01 9.43 -18.55
C ASP A 388 13.14 8.62 -17.26
N ARG A 389 13.89 9.18 -16.31
CA ARG A 389 13.99 8.65 -14.95
C ARG A 389 12.74 9.05 -14.18
N TYR A 390 12.09 8.05 -13.56
CA TYR A 390 10.94 8.27 -12.69
C TYR A 390 11.34 8.40 -11.23
N TYR A 391 12.23 7.51 -10.80
CA TYR A 391 12.68 7.46 -9.42
C TYR A 391 14.09 6.86 -9.34
N GLU A 392 14.91 7.39 -8.44
CA GLU A 392 16.17 6.75 -8.05
C GLU A 392 16.45 7.11 -6.61
N ASP A 393 16.76 6.13 -5.77
CA ASP A 393 17.17 6.36 -4.40
C ASP A 393 18.38 5.51 -4.00
N PHE A 394 19.18 6.08 -3.13
CA PHE A 394 20.20 5.37 -2.35
C PHE A 394 19.95 5.69 -0.89
N ALA A 395 19.77 4.65 -0.07
CA ALA A 395 19.58 4.81 1.36
C ALA A 395 20.55 3.94 2.16
N PHE A 396 21.01 4.48 3.25
CA PHE A 396 21.91 3.84 4.18
C PHE A 396 21.41 4.07 5.61
N GLU A 397 21.36 2.99 6.41
CA GLU A 397 20.92 3.04 7.80
C GLU A 397 21.85 2.23 8.70
N ILE A 398 22.23 2.82 9.84
CA ILE A 398 22.96 2.13 10.92
C ILE A 398 22.10 2.14 12.17
N THR A 399 21.84 0.96 12.72
CA THR A 399 21.23 0.78 14.05
C THR A 399 22.24 0.20 15.01
N HIS A 400 22.50 0.92 16.11
CA HIS A 400 23.40 0.47 17.17
C HIS A 400 22.75 0.59 18.55
N LYS A 401 23.08 -0.35 19.46
CA LYS A 401 22.64 -0.31 20.86
C LYS A 401 23.85 -0.18 21.78
N PHE A 402 23.96 0.97 22.43
CA PHE A 402 24.95 1.21 23.48
C PHE A 402 24.43 0.68 24.83
N GLY A 403 24.88 -0.53 25.19
CA GLY A 403 24.37 -1.21 26.38
C GLY A 403 22.90 -1.66 26.21
N ASN A 404 22.15 -1.67 27.34
CA ASN A 404 20.75 -2.12 27.34
C ASN A 404 19.75 -0.95 27.22
N ASN A 405 20.20 0.26 27.43
CA ASN A 405 19.34 1.41 27.67
C ASN A 405 19.31 2.41 26.52
N PHE A 406 20.36 2.46 25.69
CA PHE A 406 20.46 3.47 24.65
C PHE A 406 20.55 2.83 23.27
N LYS A 407 19.60 3.17 22.38
CA LYS A 407 19.55 2.76 20.98
C LYS A 407 19.66 4.00 20.09
N THR A 408 20.45 3.87 19.02
CA THR A 408 20.58 4.91 17.99
C THR A 408 20.26 4.33 16.63
N VAL A 409 19.61 5.12 15.80
CA VAL A 409 19.44 4.89 14.37
C VAL A 409 19.92 6.14 13.64
N PHE A 410 20.88 5.98 12.74
CA PHE A 410 21.30 7.02 11.81
C PHE A 410 20.96 6.56 10.40
N SER A 411 20.23 7.39 9.66
CA SER A 411 19.85 7.09 8.29
C SER A 411 20.19 8.27 7.37
N TYR A 412 20.62 7.96 6.17
CA TYR A 412 20.82 8.90 5.09
C TYR A 412 20.14 8.38 3.83
N MET A 413 19.51 9.27 3.10
CA MET A 413 18.85 8.98 1.82
C MET A 413 19.19 10.07 0.82
N ASN A 414 19.61 9.68 -0.38
CA ASN A 414 19.66 10.54 -1.56
C ASN A 414 18.57 10.08 -2.51
N VAL A 415 17.74 10.99 -2.98
CA VAL A 415 16.61 10.67 -3.87
C VAL A 415 16.55 11.60 -5.06
N ALA A 416 16.26 11.03 -6.24
CA ALA A 416 15.80 11.73 -7.42
C ALA A 416 14.37 11.31 -7.72
N TYR A 417 13.43 12.26 -7.70
CA TYR A 417 11.99 12.03 -7.77
C TYR A 417 11.36 12.87 -8.87
N ASN A 418 10.68 12.24 -9.81
CA ASN A 418 10.02 12.91 -10.92
C ASN A 418 8.59 13.28 -10.52
N ILE A 419 8.38 14.50 -10.00
CA ILE A 419 7.06 14.96 -9.56
C ILE A 419 6.07 14.96 -10.74
N TYR A 420 6.50 15.36 -11.94
CA TYR A 420 5.63 15.43 -13.11
C TYR A 420 5.01 14.08 -13.45
N VAL A 421 5.81 13.03 -13.47
CA VAL A 421 5.32 11.67 -13.77
C VAL A 421 4.41 11.13 -12.67
N LEU A 422 4.74 11.41 -11.41
CA LEU A 422 4.07 10.79 -10.26
C LEU A 422 2.87 11.59 -9.75
N GLN A 423 2.85 12.90 -9.94
CA GLN A 423 1.82 13.80 -9.43
C GLN A 423 1.19 14.71 -10.50
N GLY A 424 1.70 14.70 -11.74
CA GLY A 424 1.17 15.46 -12.86
C GLY A 424 1.59 16.94 -12.93
N HIS A 425 2.54 17.37 -12.10
CA HIS A 425 3.04 18.76 -12.04
C HIS A 425 4.50 18.81 -11.58
N GLY A 426 5.17 19.96 -11.77
CA GLY A 426 6.54 20.19 -11.29
C GLY A 426 7.62 19.48 -12.11
N ASP A 427 8.85 19.55 -11.62
CA ASP A 427 10.05 19.02 -12.26
C ASP A 427 10.69 17.91 -11.43
N MET A 428 11.87 17.45 -11.86
CA MET A 428 12.69 16.49 -11.12
C MET A 428 13.20 17.11 -9.82
N VAL A 429 12.98 16.44 -8.70
CA VAL A 429 13.51 16.81 -7.38
C VAL A 429 14.74 15.96 -7.07
N TYR A 430 15.78 16.61 -6.56
CA TYR A 430 16.97 15.97 -6.01
C TYR A 430 17.07 16.36 -4.54
N ALA A 431 16.96 15.41 -3.64
CA ALA A 431 17.01 15.68 -2.22
C ALA A 431 18.00 14.78 -1.48
N ASN A 432 18.61 15.34 -0.42
CA ASN A 432 19.40 14.60 0.54
C ASN A 432 18.69 14.66 1.90
N ILE A 433 18.54 13.54 2.57
CA ILE A 433 17.78 13.45 3.81
C ILE A 433 18.64 12.75 4.85
N GLY A 434 18.88 13.42 5.97
CA GLY A 434 19.58 12.89 7.13
C GLY A 434 18.62 12.69 8.31
N ILE A 435 18.77 11.58 9.03
CA ILE A 435 17.90 11.21 10.16
C ILE A 435 18.75 10.74 11.32
N ALA A 436 18.44 11.20 12.52
CA ALA A 436 18.97 10.69 13.78
C ALA A 436 17.79 10.37 14.72
N ASP A 437 17.66 9.10 15.12
CA ASP A 437 16.63 8.61 16.04
C ASP A 437 17.33 7.98 17.26
N LEU A 438 17.14 8.58 18.41
CA LEU A 438 17.83 8.29 19.66
C LEU A 438 16.79 7.87 20.70
N THR A 439 16.87 6.64 21.21
CA THR A 439 15.98 6.15 22.26
C THR A 439 16.74 5.81 23.51
N TYR A 440 16.35 6.41 24.64
CA TYR A 440 16.91 6.12 25.96
C TYR A 440 15.84 5.52 26.88
N LYS A 441 16.13 4.34 27.45
CA LYS A 441 15.29 3.67 28.44
C LYS A 441 15.80 3.98 29.84
N PHE A 442 15.02 4.74 30.62
CA PHE A 442 15.33 5.02 32.03
C PHE A 442 15.19 3.75 32.88
N ASN A 443 14.17 2.97 32.58
CA ASN A 443 13.87 1.69 33.22
C ASN A 443 12.97 0.83 32.29
N ALA A 444 12.42 -0.27 32.80
CA ALA A 444 11.57 -1.17 32.02
C ALA A 444 10.23 -0.54 31.56
N LYS A 445 9.81 0.55 32.18
CA LYS A 445 8.52 1.21 31.90
C LYS A 445 8.66 2.56 31.19
N ASN A 446 9.77 3.27 31.39
CA ASN A 446 9.91 4.64 30.92
C ASN A 446 11.01 4.74 29.86
N SER A 447 10.66 5.32 28.72
CA SER A 447 11.60 5.63 27.64
C SER A 447 11.36 7.03 27.07
N LEU A 448 12.46 7.63 26.59
CA LEU A 448 12.45 8.90 25.86
C LEU A 448 13.05 8.66 24.49
N ARG A 449 12.36 9.10 23.42
CA ARG A 449 12.84 9.06 22.05
C ARG A 449 12.95 10.48 21.52
N LEU A 450 14.09 10.81 20.97
CA LEU A 450 14.35 12.03 20.23
C LEU A 450 14.63 11.66 18.77
N GLU A 451 13.84 12.19 17.86
CA GLU A 451 14.00 12.04 16.42
C GLU A 451 14.27 13.41 15.81
N MET A 452 15.31 13.49 14.99
CA MET A 452 15.70 14.68 14.24
C MET A 452 15.89 14.32 12.78
N GLN A 453 15.36 15.13 11.88
CA GLN A 453 15.44 14.93 10.44
C GLN A 453 15.77 16.25 9.75
N TYR A 454 16.54 16.16 8.68
CA TYR A 454 16.84 17.30 7.80
C TYR A 454 16.79 16.85 6.35
N LEU A 455 16.07 17.60 5.52
CA LEU A 455 15.96 17.42 4.08
C LEU A 455 16.50 18.66 3.39
N ASP A 456 17.47 18.45 2.50
CA ASP A 456 18.09 19.47 1.67
C ASP A 456 17.70 19.27 0.20
N THR A 457 17.08 20.28 -0.40
CA THR A 457 16.75 20.34 -1.83
C THR A 457 16.63 21.79 -2.30
N LYS A 458 16.94 22.02 -3.58
CA LYS A 458 16.75 23.31 -4.22
C LYS A 458 15.43 23.40 -5.00
N GLN A 459 14.68 22.33 -5.05
CA GLN A 459 13.44 22.18 -5.81
C GLN A 459 12.24 22.09 -4.85
N ASP A 460 11.05 21.99 -5.42
CA ASP A 460 9.77 21.83 -4.73
C ASP A 460 9.54 22.92 -3.66
N PHE A 461 9.38 22.55 -2.40
CA PHE A 461 9.22 23.49 -1.27
C PHE A 461 10.54 23.85 -0.56
N GLY A 462 11.71 23.43 -1.09
CA GLY A 462 13.02 23.70 -0.47
C GLY A 462 13.31 22.81 0.74
N ASN A 463 14.14 23.33 1.66
CA ASN A 463 14.64 22.55 2.79
C ASN A 463 13.61 22.37 3.89
N TRP A 464 13.74 21.26 4.62
CA TRP A 464 12.88 20.94 5.77
C TRP A 464 13.69 20.47 6.94
N THR A 465 13.27 20.89 8.12
CA THR A 465 13.74 20.33 9.40
C THR A 465 12.55 19.69 10.14
N MET A 466 12.82 18.64 10.88
CA MET A 466 11.83 18.01 11.76
C MET A 466 12.48 17.56 13.06
N ALA A 467 11.82 17.81 14.17
CA ALA A 467 12.17 17.27 15.46
C ALA A 467 10.94 16.69 16.14
N MET A 468 11.09 15.55 16.82
CA MET A 468 10.07 14.91 17.65
C MET A 468 10.67 14.44 18.96
N LEU A 469 9.97 14.71 20.05
CA LEU A 469 10.24 14.17 21.37
C LEU A 469 9.05 13.33 21.82
N GLU A 470 9.29 12.04 22.13
CA GLU A 470 8.28 11.10 22.59
C GLU A 470 8.68 10.51 23.93
N TYR A 471 7.77 10.51 24.90
CA TYR A 471 7.94 9.91 26.21
C TYR A 471 6.92 8.83 26.46
N ASP A 472 7.39 7.61 26.69
CA ASP A 472 6.55 6.44 26.95
C ASP A 472 6.52 6.08 28.42
N ILE A 473 5.33 5.75 28.91
CA ILE A 473 5.09 5.11 30.20
C ILE A 473 4.40 3.77 29.95
N ALA A 474 5.21 2.78 29.61
CA ALA A 474 4.73 1.46 29.22
C ALA A 474 3.97 0.76 30.37
N PRO A 475 2.88 0.01 30.09
CA PRO A 475 2.34 -0.23 28.76
C PRO A 475 1.25 0.78 28.34
N LYS A 476 0.95 1.79 29.16
CA LYS A 476 -0.31 2.53 29.10
C LYS A 476 -0.27 3.85 28.34
N TRP A 477 0.75 4.69 28.55
CA TRP A 477 0.74 6.06 28.04
C TRP A 477 1.91 6.35 27.12
N PHE A 478 1.65 7.18 26.12
CA PHE A 478 2.69 7.92 25.41
C PHE A 478 2.31 9.40 25.30
N PHE A 479 3.33 10.26 25.22
CA PHE A 479 3.20 11.69 24.98
C PHE A 479 4.23 12.07 23.92
N ALA A 480 3.81 12.77 22.89
CA ALA A 480 4.70 13.20 21.81
C ALA A 480 4.46 14.66 21.46
N VAL A 481 5.55 15.35 21.13
CA VAL A 481 5.53 16.68 20.53
C VAL A 481 6.45 16.66 19.35
N SER A 482 6.01 17.18 18.22
CA SER A 482 6.82 17.29 17.01
C SER A 482 6.56 18.61 16.29
N ASP A 483 7.57 19.06 15.55
CA ASP A 483 7.45 20.17 14.62
C ASP A 483 8.22 19.86 13.35
N GLN A 484 7.60 20.14 12.20
CA GLN A 484 8.24 20.15 10.89
C GLN A 484 8.23 21.58 10.40
N PHE A 485 9.39 22.09 10.05
CA PHE A 485 9.52 23.46 9.57
C PHE A 485 10.13 23.47 8.17
N ASN A 486 9.44 24.14 7.26
CA ASN A 486 9.94 24.40 5.93
C ASN A 486 10.89 25.61 5.98
N THR A 487 12.10 25.44 5.46
CA THR A 487 13.13 26.46 5.43
C THR A 487 13.63 26.64 4.01
N ASN A 488 14.09 27.84 3.68
CA ASN A 488 14.76 28.12 2.40
C ASN A 488 13.93 27.71 1.16
N MET A 489 12.64 28.07 1.18
CA MET A 489 11.74 27.86 0.04
C MET A 489 12.24 28.61 -1.19
N PRO A 490 12.23 28.01 -2.41
CA PRO A 490 12.56 28.69 -3.66
C PRO A 490 11.71 29.92 -3.89
N GLU A 491 12.32 31.00 -4.41
CA GLU A 491 11.62 32.29 -4.64
C GLU A 491 10.41 32.14 -5.57
N GLU A 492 10.50 31.30 -6.59
CA GLU A 492 9.37 31.00 -7.50
C GLU A 492 8.13 30.48 -6.75
N LYS A 493 8.35 29.66 -5.71
CA LYS A 493 7.25 29.18 -4.85
C LYS A 493 6.71 30.26 -3.94
N LYS A 494 7.56 31.16 -3.44
CA LYS A 494 7.14 32.32 -2.63
C LYS A 494 6.31 33.29 -3.45
N GLU A 495 6.70 33.54 -4.70
CA GLU A 495 5.97 34.41 -5.63
C GLU A 495 4.57 33.86 -5.95
N THR A 496 4.40 32.54 -5.97
CA THR A 496 3.11 31.87 -6.18
C THR A 496 2.29 31.70 -4.89
N GLY A 497 2.71 32.30 -3.78
CA GLY A 497 1.98 32.32 -2.51
C GLY A 497 2.43 31.25 -1.50
N GLY A 498 3.50 30.52 -1.79
CA GLY A 498 4.11 29.57 -0.84
C GLY A 498 4.64 30.29 0.40
N LYS A 499 4.52 29.66 1.56
CA LYS A 499 4.97 30.19 2.85
C LYS A 499 5.84 29.17 3.57
N GLU A 500 6.87 29.67 4.25
CA GLU A 500 7.65 28.88 5.18
C GLU A 500 6.85 28.75 6.48
N LEU A 501 6.38 27.55 6.79
CA LEU A 501 5.44 27.30 7.87
C LEU A 501 5.92 26.19 8.81
N ASN A 502 5.51 26.30 10.06
CA ASN A 502 5.61 25.23 11.05
C ASN A 502 4.38 24.32 11.03
N TYR A 503 4.64 23.01 11.08
CA TYR A 503 3.62 21.97 11.17
C TYR A 503 3.81 21.22 12.50
N TYR A 504 3.41 21.90 13.58
CA TYR A 504 3.52 21.37 14.93
C TYR A 504 2.42 20.33 15.20
N ASN A 505 2.74 19.34 16.03
CA ASN A 505 1.78 18.34 16.50
C ASN A 505 2.07 17.97 17.96
N ILE A 506 1.04 17.95 18.79
CA ILE A 506 1.09 17.47 20.17
C ILE A 506 0.14 16.27 20.24
N ALA A 507 0.64 15.13 20.70
CA ALA A 507 -0.12 13.89 20.74
C ALA A 507 0.01 13.18 22.08
N THR A 508 -1.05 12.51 22.50
CA THR A 508 -1.04 11.59 23.64
C THR A 508 -1.89 10.36 23.31
N GLY A 509 -1.58 9.24 23.93
CA GLY A 509 -2.40 8.05 23.80
C GLY A 509 -2.40 7.19 25.05
N TYR A 510 -3.48 6.44 25.19
CA TYR A 510 -3.73 5.53 26.29
C TYR A 510 -4.12 4.15 25.78
N ASN A 511 -3.45 3.11 26.30
CA ASN A 511 -3.74 1.72 26.00
C ASN A 511 -4.44 1.07 27.21
N LEU A 512 -5.65 0.55 26.99
CA LEU A 512 -6.45 -0.19 27.97
C LEU A 512 -6.74 -1.60 27.44
N GLY A 513 -5.92 -2.57 27.82
CA GLY A 513 -6.02 -3.93 27.27
C GLY A 513 -5.81 -3.93 25.75
N THR A 514 -6.84 -4.34 25.02
CA THR A 514 -6.86 -4.39 23.55
C THR A 514 -7.35 -3.07 22.92
N THR A 515 -7.69 -2.07 23.73
CA THR A 515 -8.18 -0.77 23.24
C THR A 515 -7.07 0.26 23.31
N ARG A 516 -6.85 0.99 22.22
CA ARG A 516 -5.98 2.16 22.14
C ARG A 516 -6.80 3.40 21.81
N ILE A 517 -6.59 4.47 22.56
CA ILE A 517 -7.17 5.79 22.30
C ILE A 517 -6.00 6.76 22.12
N ALA A 518 -5.99 7.51 21.03
CA ALA A 518 -4.99 8.55 20.78
C ALA A 518 -5.68 9.87 20.42
N LEU A 519 -5.17 10.95 20.97
CA LEU A 519 -5.62 12.32 20.71
C LEU A 519 -4.43 13.15 20.29
N SER A 520 -4.58 13.93 19.24
CA SER A 520 -3.58 14.91 18.84
C SER A 520 -4.20 16.24 18.47
N TYR A 521 -3.38 17.29 18.52
CA TYR A 521 -3.70 18.65 18.08
C TYR A 521 -2.52 19.22 17.32
N GLY A 522 -2.78 19.76 16.12
CA GLY A 522 -1.71 20.37 15.34
C GLY A 522 -2.08 20.68 13.90
N ARG A 523 -1.04 20.98 13.15
CA ARG A 523 -1.08 21.22 11.69
C ARG A 523 -0.51 20.01 10.94
N SER A 524 -1.17 19.60 9.87
CA SER A 524 -0.66 18.62 8.91
C SER A 524 -0.42 19.29 7.57
N ARG A 525 0.74 19.04 6.96
CA ARG A 525 1.00 19.51 5.60
C ARG A 525 0.18 18.71 4.58
N GLU A 526 -0.07 19.31 3.44
CA GLU A 526 -0.54 18.56 2.28
C GLU A 526 0.55 17.62 1.75
N GLY A 527 0.17 16.57 1.06
CA GLY A 527 1.12 15.66 0.44
C GLY A 527 0.51 14.35 0.00
N LEU A 528 1.36 13.53 -0.61
CA LEU A 528 1.01 12.20 -1.08
C LEU A 528 1.27 11.18 0.03
N LEU A 529 0.24 10.50 0.50
CA LEU A 529 0.34 9.37 1.42
C LEU A 529 0.28 8.08 0.60
N CYS A 530 1.36 7.29 0.65
CA CYS A 530 1.44 6.03 -0.07
C CYS A 530 1.67 4.83 0.87
N VAL A 531 0.99 3.72 0.57
CA VAL A 531 1.17 2.43 1.23
C VAL A 531 1.21 1.36 0.15
N GLY A 532 2.30 0.59 0.08
CA GLY A 532 2.45 -0.50 -0.88
C GLY A 532 2.29 -0.07 -2.36
N GLY A 533 2.65 1.18 -2.70
CA GLY A 533 2.55 1.70 -4.07
C GLY A 533 1.20 2.26 -4.47
N ILE A 534 0.21 2.23 -3.58
CA ILE A 534 -1.08 2.94 -3.71
C ILE A 534 -1.00 4.24 -2.95
N CYS A 535 -1.44 5.33 -3.56
CA CYS A 535 -1.27 6.66 -3.01
C CYS A 535 -2.59 7.42 -2.93
N ARG A 536 -2.70 8.29 -1.93
CA ARG A 536 -3.80 9.22 -1.74
C ARG A 536 -3.25 10.62 -1.49
N GLN A 537 -3.79 11.61 -2.19
CA GLN A 537 -3.51 13.01 -1.88
C GLN A 537 -4.23 13.39 -0.58
N VAL A 538 -3.50 13.87 0.41
CA VAL A 538 -4.04 14.35 1.68
C VAL A 538 -3.92 15.88 1.68
N PRO A 539 -5.02 16.62 1.90
CA PRO A 539 -4.96 18.08 1.99
C PRO A 539 -4.29 18.54 3.30
N ALA A 540 -3.78 19.75 3.30
CA ALA A 540 -3.35 20.40 4.53
C ALA A 540 -4.52 20.50 5.52
N SER A 541 -4.24 20.35 6.80
CA SER A 541 -5.27 20.43 7.84
C SER A 541 -4.74 20.99 9.16
N SER A 542 -5.62 21.57 9.97
CA SER A 542 -5.35 22.05 11.30
C SER A 542 -6.49 21.65 12.24
N GLY A 543 -6.18 21.28 13.49
CA GLY A 543 -7.18 20.95 14.50
C GLY A 543 -6.90 19.69 15.32
N PHE A 544 -7.95 19.13 15.90
CA PHE A 544 -7.87 17.93 16.73
C PHE A 544 -8.10 16.66 15.90
N THR A 545 -7.34 15.62 16.20
CA THR A 545 -7.56 14.27 15.67
C THR A 545 -7.72 13.28 16.82
N LEU A 546 -8.76 12.45 16.76
CA LEU A 546 -9.03 11.37 17.70
C LEU A 546 -9.00 10.04 16.92
N SER A 547 -8.20 9.09 17.41
CA SER A 547 -8.18 7.72 16.89
C SER A 547 -8.48 6.73 18.00
N ILE A 548 -9.39 5.80 17.74
CA ILE A 548 -9.75 4.71 18.65
C ILE A 548 -9.64 3.40 17.88
N SER A 549 -8.93 2.44 18.44
CA SER A 549 -8.91 1.05 17.94
C SER A 549 -9.12 0.08 19.09
N SER A 550 -9.91 -0.96 18.88
CA SER A 550 -10.21 -1.99 19.88
C SER A 550 -10.42 -3.34 19.23
N SER A 551 -10.04 -4.41 19.92
CA SER A 551 -10.37 -5.79 19.53
C SER A 551 -10.98 -6.54 20.70
N PHE A 552 -11.91 -7.44 20.46
CA PHE A 552 -12.66 -8.20 21.46
C PHE A 552 -13.04 -9.60 20.99
#